data_4beb0c49be6e2f715ba61136803c192f
#
_entry.id   4beb0c49be6e2f715ba61136803c192f
#
_cell.length_a   1.000
_cell.length_b   1.000
_cell.length_c   1.000
_cell.angle_alpha   90.00
_cell.angle_beta   90.00
_cell.angle_gamma   90.00
#
_symmetry.space_group_name_H-M   'P 1'
#
loop_
_entity.id
_entity.type
_entity.pdbx_description
1 polymer ?
#
loop_
_entity_poly.entity_id
_entity_poly.type
_entity_poly.pdbx_seq_one_letter_code
_entity_poly.pdbx_strand_id
1 'polypeptide(L)'
;MEKTVKYHVPQKGIYLYAHVHDGKTEMIVLNSTDSEQILSAEHYNVLTKGSKSGKEMASGKPVDFTQGLVLSARRSLVIEF
;
A
#
# COMPACT_ATOMS: atom_id res chain seq x y z
N MET A 1 17.83 -3.77 -10.07
CA MET A 1 16.82 -4.04 -11.10
C MET A 1 15.45 -3.71 -10.56
N GLU A 2 14.70 -2.91 -11.28
CA GLU A 2 13.35 -2.53 -10.89
C GLU A 2 12.35 -3.61 -11.25
N LYS A 3 11.38 -3.83 -10.38
CA LYS A 3 10.34 -4.82 -10.60
C LYS A 3 9.05 -4.34 -9.96
N THR A 4 7.95 -4.41 -10.71
CA THR A 4 6.62 -4.09 -10.22
C THR A 4 5.74 -5.31 -10.29
N VAL A 5 5.09 -5.64 -9.19
CA VAL A 5 4.19 -6.78 -9.08
C VAL A 5 2.81 -6.28 -8.63
N LYS A 6 1.78 -6.75 -9.31
CA LYS A 6 0.40 -6.46 -8.93
C LYS A 6 -0.11 -7.56 -8.00
N TYR A 7 -0.72 -7.16 -6.89
CA TYR A 7 -1.33 -8.08 -5.94
C TYR A 7 -2.85 -8.02 -6.05
N HIS A 8 -3.49 -9.16 -5.89
CA HIS A 8 -4.95 -9.21 -5.90
C HIS A 8 -5.53 -8.67 -4.60
N VAL A 9 -6.50 -7.75 -4.73
CA VAL A 9 -7.27 -7.22 -3.60
C VAL A 9 -8.74 -7.51 -3.92
N PRO A 10 -9.46 -8.22 -3.04
CA PRO A 10 -10.86 -8.56 -3.31
C PRO A 10 -11.79 -7.36 -3.23
N GLN A 11 -11.32 -6.21 -2.77
CA GLN A 11 -12.11 -5.00 -2.64
C GLN A 11 -12.17 -4.28 -3.97
N LYS A 12 -13.39 -4.06 -4.47
CA LYS A 12 -13.62 -3.42 -5.78
C LYS A 12 -13.09 -1.98 -5.77
N GLY A 13 -12.37 -1.63 -6.85
CA GLY A 13 -11.86 -0.28 -7.03
C GLY A 13 -10.55 0.01 -6.30
N ILE A 14 -10.03 -0.96 -5.56
CA ILE A 14 -8.75 -0.83 -4.87
C ILE A 14 -7.71 -1.67 -5.59
N TYR A 15 -6.55 -1.07 -5.86
CA TYR A 15 -5.44 -1.73 -6.55
C TYR A 15 -4.19 -1.67 -5.69
N LEU A 16 -3.44 -2.76 -5.65
CA LEU A 16 -2.25 -2.89 -4.82
C LEU A 16 -1.08 -3.36 -5.67
N TYR A 17 0.01 -2.60 -5.61
CA TYR A 17 1.24 -2.92 -6.33
C TYR A 17 2.43 -2.88 -5.38
N ALA A 18 3.45 -3.69 -5.67
CA ALA A 18 4.75 -3.60 -5.04
C ALA A 18 5.78 -3.21 -6.10
N HIS A 19 6.59 -2.22 -5.79
CA HIS A 19 7.68 -1.79 -6.65
C HIS A 19 8.99 -1.95 -5.90
N VAL A 20 9.91 -2.75 -6.43
CA VAL A 20 11.21 -2.98 -5.81
C VAL A 20 12.27 -2.20 -6.60
N HIS A 21 13.02 -1.37 -5.88
CA HIS A 21 14.04 -0.52 -6.46
C HIS A 21 15.18 -0.34 -5.47
N ASP A 22 16.41 -0.64 -5.90
CA ASP A 22 17.63 -0.49 -5.08
C ASP A 22 17.52 -1.14 -3.69
N GLY A 23 16.94 -2.31 -3.62
CA GLY A 23 16.79 -3.04 -2.37
C GLY A 23 15.67 -2.54 -1.47
N LYS A 24 14.94 -1.51 -1.89
CA LYS A 24 13.79 -0.98 -1.15
C LYS A 24 12.50 -1.39 -1.81
N THR A 25 11.46 -1.56 -1.01
CA THR A 25 10.14 -1.91 -1.52
C THR A 25 9.18 -0.76 -1.26
N GLU A 26 8.48 -0.36 -2.30
CA GLU A 26 7.40 0.62 -2.21
C GLU A 26 6.08 -0.09 -2.44
N MET A 27 5.15 0.06 -1.50
CA MET A 27 3.80 -0.44 -1.65
C MET A 27 2.95 0.70 -2.18
N ILE A 28 2.31 0.48 -3.33
CA ILE A 28 1.48 1.48 -3.99
C ILE A 28 0.04 1.01 -3.92
N VAL A 29 -0.81 1.81 -3.27
CA VAL A 29 -2.23 1.49 -3.12
C VAL A 29 -3.03 2.59 -3.80
N LEU A 30 -3.92 2.20 -4.70
CA LEU A 30 -4.77 3.15 -5.42
C LEU A 30 -6.23 2.91 -5.06
N ASN A 31 -6.91 3.97 -4.61
CA ASN A 31 -8.35 3.97 -4.43
C ASN A 31 -8.97 4.73 -5.61
N SER A 32 -9.59 3.99 -6.52
CA SER A 32 -10.24 4.57 -7.70
C SER A 32 -11.70 4.90 -7.46
N THR A 33 -12.21 4.70 -6.25
CA THR A 33 -13.61 4.96 -5.92
C THR A 33 -13.82 6.42 -5.51
N ASP A 34 -15.09 6.84 -5.48
CA ASP A 34 -15.47 8.19 -5.11
C ASP A 34 -15.62 8.39 -3.60
N SER A 35 -15.31 7.38 -2.81
CA SER A 35 -15.45 7.45 -1.36
C SER A 35 -14.19 6.93 -0.67
N GLU A 36 -14.02 7.34 0.59
CA GLU A 36 -12.95 6.82 1.42
C GLU A 36 -13.13 5.32 1.63
N GLN A 37 -12.03 4.58 1.52
CA GLN A 37 -12.02 3.13 1.72
C GLN A 37 -10.98 2.76 2.76
N ILE A 38 -11.18 1.62 3.40
CA ILE A 38 -10.20 1.07 4.34
C ILE A 38 -9.74 -0.27 3.81
N LEU A 39 -8.42 -0.41 3.62
CA LEU A 39 -7.82 -1.67 3.20
C LEU A 39 -7.32 -2.41 4.44
N SER A 40 -7.92 -3.56 4.75
CA SER A 40 -7.53 -4.36 5.90
C SER A 40 -6.09 -4.84 5.79
N ALA A 41 -5.41 -4.94 6.92
CA ALA A 41 -4.03 -5.41 6.97
C ALA A 41 -3.88 -6.80 6.34
N GLU A 42 -4.86 -7.67 6.47
CA GLU A 42 -4.83 -9.01 5.89
C GLU A 42 -4.69 -9.02 4.37
N HIS A 43 -5.09 -7.94 3.70
CA HIS A 43 -5.01 -7.85 2.25
C HIS A 43 -3.63 -7.45 1.75
N TYR A 44 -2.77 -6.90 2.60
CA TYR A 44 -1.44 -6.48 2.18
C TYR A 44 -0.30 -7.07 3.02
N ASN A 45 -0.59 -7.82 4.06
CA ASN A 45 0.46 -8.35 4.92
C ASN A 45 1.37 -9.36 4.22
N VAL A 46 0.90 -10.01 3.17
CA VAL A 46 1.72 -10.87 2.32
C VAL A 46 2.84 -10.05 1.68
N LEU A 47 2.53 -8.83 1.28
CA LEU A 47 3.49 -7.93 0.67
C LEU A 47 4.50 -7.39 1.68
N THR A 48 4.04 -7.01 2.86
CA THR A 48 4.91 -6.43 3.88
C THR A 48 5.79 -7.44 4.59
N LYS A 49 5.43 -8.72 4.54
CA LYS A 49 6.24 -9.87 5.01
C LYS A 49 6.87 -9.68 6.38
N GLY A 50 6.05 -9.28 7.35
CA GLY A 50 6.53 -9.12 8.71
C GLY A 50 7.07 -7.74 9.06
N SER A 51 7.15 -6.83 8.11
CA SER A 51 7.42 -5.43 8.43
C SER A 51 6.23 -4.89 9.22
N LYS A 52 6.50 -4.21 10.33
CA LYS A 52 5.46 -3.68 11.20
C LYS A 52 5.04 -2.27 10.83
N SER A 53 5.88 -1.57 10.11
CA SER A 53 5.60 -0.19 9.71
C SER A 53 6.37 0.18 8.45
N GLY A 54 5.93 1.23 7.82
CA GLY A 54 6.61 1.83 6.68
C GLY A 54 6.53 3.34 6.77
N LYS A 55 6.96 4.02 5.71
CA LYS A 55 6.98 5.47 5.63
C LYS A 55 6.18 5.91 4.41
N GLU A 56 5.19 6.76 4.61
CA GLU A 56 4.47 7.36 3.51
C GLU A 56 5.37 8.35 2.78
N MET A 57 5.52 8.16 1.48
CA MET A 57 6.49 8.94 0.70
C MET A 57 6.08 10.40 0.55
N ALA A 58 4.79 10.70 0.46
CA ALA A 58 4.32 12.07 0.27
C ALA A 58 4.50 12.94 1.51
N SER A 59 4.21 12.40 2.69
CA SER A 59 4.25 13.17 3.95
C SER A 59 5.46 12.87 4.82
N GLY A 60 6.14 11.75 4.59
CA GLY A 60 7.23 11.28 5.43
C GLY A 60 6.78 10.72 6.76
N LYS A 61 5.48 10.55 6.97
CA LYS A 61 4.94 10.05 8.22
C LYS A 61 5.00 8.52 8.31
N PRO A 62 5.17 7.96 9.52
CA PRO A 62 5.14 6.52 9.68
C PRO A 62 3.73 5.97 9.46
N VAL A 63 3.66 4.76 8.94
CA VAL A 63 2.40 4.04 8.71
C VAL A 63 2.51 2.70 9.43
N ASP A 64 1.48 2.39 10.24
CA ASP A 64 1.43 1.15 11.01
C ASP A 64 0.78 0.05 10.17
N PHE A 65 1.55 -1.00 9.86
CA PHE A 65 1.08 -2.13 9.05
C PHE A 65 0.26 -3.14 9.85
N THR A 66 0.07 -2.94 11.14
CA THR A 66 -0.78 -3.81 11.96
C THR A 66 -2.24 -3.39 11.91
N GLN A 67 -2.52 -2.26 11.28
CA GLN A 67 -3.86 -1.71 11.15
C GLN A 67 -4.24 -1.55 9.68
N GLY A 68 -5.52 -1.33 9.42
CA GLY A 68 -5.98 -1.06 8.06
C GLY A 68 -5.45 0.28 7.56
N LEU A 69 -5.33 0.40 6.25
CA LEU A 69 -4.92 1.65 5.61
C LEU A 69 -6.16 2.44 5.21
N VAL A 70 -6.20 3.71 5.61
CA VAL A 70 -7.28 4.61 5.21
C VAL A 70 -6.89 5.23 3.87
N LEU A 71 -7.74 5.01 2.86
CA LEU A 71 -7.51 5.45 1.50
C LEU A 71 -8.53 6.51 1.13
N SER A 72 -8.06 7.74 0.93
CA SER A 72 -8.94 8.83 0.50
C SER A 72 -9.46 8.58 -0.91
N ALA A 73 -10.67 9.09 -1.19
CA ALA A 73 -11.30 8.91 -2.49
C ALA A 73 -10.39 9.38 -3.63
N ARG A 74 -10.26 8.56 -4.66
CA ARG A 74 -9.49 8.86 -5.87
C ARG A 74 -8.04 9.24 -5.61
N ARG A 75 -7.44 8.67 -4.55
CA ARG A 75 -6.05 8.96 -4.19
C ARG A 75 -5.22 7.69 -4.19
N SER A 76 -3.94 7.87 -4.42
CA SER A 76 -2.97 6.80 -4.26
C SER A 76 -2.13 7.05 -3.01
N LEU A 77 -1.62 5.96 -2.43
CA LEU A 77 -0.78 5.99 -1.26
C LEU A 77 0.48 5.20 -1.59
N VAL A 78 1.64 5.80 -1.40
CA VAL A 78 2.92 5.14 -1.63
C VAL A 78 3.67 5.05 -0.31
N ILE A 79 4.00 3.83 0.09
CA ILE A 79 4.64 3.55 1.37
C ILE A 79 5.91 2.76 1.12
N GLU A 80 7.03 3.27 1.62
CA GLU A 80 8.33 2.60 1.53
C GLU A 80 8.60 1.81 2.82
N PHE A 81 9.15 0.62 2.65
CA PHE A 81 9.54 -0.19 3.80
C PHE A 81 10.72 -1.12 3.52
#